data_c8e6e4ab9a4d5d010e697564dd245104
#
_entry.id   c8e6e4ab9a4d5d010e697564dd245104
#
_cell.length_a   1.000
_cell.length_b   1.000
_cell.length_c   1.000
_cell.angle_alpha   90.00
_cell.angle_beta   90.00
_cell.angle_gamma   90.00
#
_symmetry.space_group_name_H-M   'P 1'
#
loop_
_entity.id
_entity.type
_entity.pdbx_description
1 polymer ?
#
loop_
_entity_poly.entity_id
_entity_poly.type
_entity_poly.pdbx_seq_one_letter_code
_entity_poly.pdbx_strand_id
1 'polypeptide(L)'
;MPKLYMLIGVPGSGKSTWACNQEWYKDCSHISTDSWIELEAKRQGKTYSDVFDEYISKATHIMNEHIKLSVYAEQDIIWDQTNMSSKSRAKKLAMVPNYEKIAVVFRTPEKVELLRRLSNRPGKFISEGVLNNMINSYNEPTVEEGFKEIWYV
;
A
#
# COMPACT_ATOMS: atom_id res chain seq x y z
N MET A 1 10.58 -14.12 -14.76
CA MET A 1 10.82 -13.30 -13.57
C MET A 1 9.49 -12.73 -13.07
N PRO A 2 9.13 -12.97 -11.83
CA PRO A 2 7.88 -12.42 -11.30
C PRO A 2 7.96 -10.88 -11.17
N LYS A 3 6.80 -10.25 -11.12
CA LYS A 3 6.69 -8.79 -11.10
C LYS A 3 6.18 -8.30 -9.75
N LEU A 4 6.75 -7.19 -9.30
CA LEU A 4 6.24 -6.41 -8.18
C LEU A 4 5.68 -5.11 -8.71
N TYR A 5 4.39 -4.87 -8.42
CA TYR A 5 3.75 -3.58 -8.64
C TYR A 5 3.66 -2.87 -7.29
N MET A 6 4.53 -1.91 -7.06
CA MET A 6 4.51 -1.13 -5.83
C MET A 6 3.65 0.12 -6.02
N LEU A 7 2.51 0.16 -5.35
CA LEU A 7 1.61 1.30 -5.42
C LEU A 7 2.13 2.40 -4.50
N ILE A 8 2.16 3.63 -4.99
CA ILE A 8 2.69 4.78 -4.26
C ILE A 8 1.66 5.90 -4.30
N GLY A 9 1.16 6.29 -3.15
CA GLY A 9 0.15 7.34 -3.06
C GLY A 9 -0.44 7.45 -1.67
N VAL A 10 -1.01 8.61 -1.38
CA VAL A 10 -1.69 8.89 -0.11
C VAL A 10 -2.95 8.04 0.04
N PRO A 11 -3.45 7.83 1.26
CA PRO A 11 -4.78 7.22 1.45
C PRO A 11 -5.83 8.02 0.69
N GLY A 12 -6.76 7.33 0.03
CA GLY A 12 -7.81 7.99 -0.74
C GLY A 12 -7.40 8.40 -2.16
N SER A 13 -6.20 8.05 -2.61
CA SER A 13 -5.75 8.39 -3.98
C SER A 13 -6.25 7.43 -5.06
N GLY A 14 -6.95 6.34 -4.67
CA GLY A 14 -7.54 5.40 -5.62
C GLY A 14 -6.69 4.16 -5.91
N LYS A 15 -5.69 3.87 -5.08
CA LYS A 15 -4.77 2.73 -5.28
C LYS A 15 -5.48 1.39 -5.41
N SER A 16 -6.27 1.03 -4.40
CA SER A 16 -6.94 -0.27 -4.38
C SER A 16 -7.95 -0.41 -5.52
N THR A 17 -8.67 0.65 -5.82
CA THR A 17 -9.64 0.66 -6.94
C THR A 17 -8.94 0.45 -8.26
N TRP A 18 -7.84 1.15 -8.49
CA TRP A 18 -7.05 0.98 -9.72
C TRP A 18 -6.54 -0.45 -9.85
N ALA A 19 -5.99 -1.01 -8.78
CA ALA A 19 -5.44 -2.36 -8.78
C ALA A 19 -6.52 -3.39 -9.13
N CYS A 20 -7.68 -3.32 -8.48
CA CYS A 20 -8.78 -4.27 -8.70
C CYS A 20 -9.33 -4.22 -10.14
N ASN A 21 -9.15 -3.11 -10.85
CA ASN A 21 -9.62 -2.93 -12.22
C ASN A 21 -8.64 -3.46 -13.28
N GLN A 22 -7.47 -3.93 -12.88
CA GLN A 22 -6.50 -4.49 -13.82
C GLN A 22 -6.87 -5.94 -14.15
N GLU A 23 -6.77 -6.32 -15.43
CA GLU A 23 -7.09 -7.68 -15.87
C GLU A 23 -6.22 -8.75 -15.20
N TRP A 24 -4.98 -8.39 -14.89
CA TRP A 24 -4.01 -9.29 -14.26
C TRP A 24 -4.09 -9.30 -12.71
N TYR A 25 -5.01 -8.55 -12.11
CA TYR A 25 -5.16 -8.46 -10.65
C TYR A 25 -5.34 -9.83 -9.99
N LYS A 26 -6.17 -10.67 -10.57
CA LYS A 26 -6.51 -11.99 -10.03
C LYS A 26 -5.32 -12.95 -9.98
N ASP A 27 -4.29 -12.68 -10.78
CA ASP A 27 -3.09 -13.51 -10.87
C ASP A 27 -1.99 -13.04 -9.91
N CYS A 28 -2.25 -12.02 -9.12
CA CYS A 28 -1.30 -11.41 -8.20
C CYS A 28 -1.69 -11.65 -6.74
N SER A 29 -0.67 -11.70 -5.88
CA SER A 29 -0.88 -11.54 -4.43
C SER A 29 -1.11 -10.06 -4.15
N HIS A 30 -2.24 -9.72 -3.56
CA HIS A 30 -2.53 -8.36 -3.11
C HIS A 30 -2.07 -8.20 -1.67
N ILE A 31 -1.03 -7.43 -1.45
CA ILE A 31 -0.35 -7.27 -0.16
C ILE A 31 -0.70 -5.93 0.45
N SER A 32 -1.28 -5.96 1.65
CA SER A 32 -1.73 -4.78 2.37
C SER A 32 -1.85 -5.12 3.85
N THR A 33 -1.69 -4.14 4.73
CA THR A 33 -2.02 -4.30 6.14
C THR A 33 -3.50 -3.99 6.41
N ASP A 34 -4.12 -3.16 5.59
CA ASP A 34 -5.50 -2.70 5.81
C ASP A 34 -6.51 -3.84 5.88
N SER A 35 -6.41 -4.83 5.00
CA SER A 35 -7.34 -5.95 4.99
C SER A 35 -7.30 -6.75 6.30
N TRP A 36 -6.13 -6.92 6.89
CA TRP A 36 -5.96 -7.63 8.16
C TRP A 36 -6.51 -6.83 9.33
N ILE A 37 -6.29 -5.51 9.32
CA ILE A 37 -6.82 -4.61 10.36
C ILE A 37 -8.35 -4.54 10.27
N GLU A 38 -8.90 -4.46 9.07
CA GLU A 38 -10.36 -4.46 8.85
C GLU A 38 -11.00 -5.75 9.33
N LEU A 39 -10.36 -6.89 9.05
CA LEU A 39 -10.84 -8.20 9.50
C LEU A 39 -10.86 -8.28 11.03
N GLU A 40 -9.81 -7.81 11.70
CA GLU A 40 -9.75 -7.80 13.16
C GLU A 40 -10.78 -6.86 13.78
N ALA A 41 -10.97 -5.69 13.19
CA ALA A 41 -11.99 -4.75 13.62
C ALA A 41 -13.39 -5.40 13.55
N LYS A 42 -13.68 -6.07 12.46
CA LYS A 42 -14.94 -6.78 12.26
C LYS A 42 -15.12 -7.89 13.29
N ARG A 43 -14.05 -8.66 13.55
CA ARG A 43 -14.08 -9.73 14.56
C ARG A 43 -14.41 -9.19 15.95
N GLN A 44 -13.90 -8.01 16.31
CA GLN A 44 -14.13 -7.38 17.61
C GLN A 44 -15.40 -6.53 17.67
N GLY A 45 -16.09 -6.32 16.55
CA GLY A 45 -17.25 -5.42 16.49
C GLY A 45 -16.84 -3.95 16.66
N LYS A 46 -15.61 -3.60 16.24
CA LYS A 46 -15.04 -2.26 16.37
C LYS A 46 -14.75 -1.65 15.00
N THR A 47 -14.30 -0.40 14.98
CA THR A 47 -13.88 0.25 13.74
C THR A 47 -12.40 -0.01 13.46
N TYR A 48 -11.98 0.23 12.22
CA TYR A 48 -10.57 0.16 11.82
C TYR A 48 -9.69 1.02 12.74
N SER A 49 -10.09 2.27 12.97
CA SER A 49 -9.32 3.19 13.81
C SER A 49 -9.23 2.74 15.27
N ASP A 50 -10.28 2.10 15.78
CA ASP A 50 -10.29 1.60 17.16
C ASP A 50 -9.23 0.52 17.43
N VAL A 51 -8.95 -0.32 16.45
CA VAL A 51 -8.03 -1.45 16.62
C VAL A 51 -6.64 -1.21 16.03
N PHE A 52 -6.45 -0.11 15.30
CA PHE A 52 -5.22 0.14 14.53
C PHE A 52 -3.97 0.07 15.39
N ASP A 53 -3.91 0.84 16.47
CA ASP A 53 -2.68 0.95 17.28
C ASP A 53 -2.27 -0.38 17.92
N GLU A 54 -3.24 -1.18 18.33
CA GLU A 54 -2.99 -2.48 18.96
C GLU A 54 -2.64 -3.56 17.94
N TYR A 55 -3.21 -3.47 16.73
CA TYR A 55 -3.13 -4.56 15.76
C TYR A 55 -2.12 -4.33 14.64
N ILE A 56 -1.62 -3.10 14.44
CA ILE A 56 -0.74 -2.80 13.30
C ILE A 56 0.55 -3.64 13.28
N SER A 57 1.14 -3.90 14.43
CA SER A 57 2.35 -4.73 14.50
C SER A 57 2.07 -6.16 14.06
N LYS A 58 0.94 -6.72 14.49
CA LYS A 58 0.54 -8.06 14.10
C LYS A 58 0.16 -8.12 12.62
N ALA A 59 -0.56 -7.13 12.12
CA ALA A 59 -0.91 -7.03 10.70
C ALA A 59 0.35 -6.94 9.83
N THR A 60 1.36 -6.19 10.27
CA THR A 60 2.64 -6.10 9.57
C THR A 60 3.37 -7.43 9.55
N HIS A 61 3.37 -8.17 10.67
CA HIS A 61 3.96 -9.50 10.72
C HIS A 61 3.27 -10.46 9.74
N ILE A 62 1.93 -10.46 9.72
CA ILE A 62 1.15 -11.29 8.79
C ILE A 62 1.47 -10.89 7.34
N MET A 63 1.54 -9.60 7.05
CA MET A 63 1.92 -9.11 5.73
C MET A 63 3.29 -9.63 5.30
N ASN A 64 4.29 -9.55 6.19
CA ASN A 64 5.63 -10.01 5.89
C ASN A 64 5.67 -11.51 5.61
N GLU A 65 4.90 -12.30 6.35
CA GLU A 65 4.78 -13.75 6.08
C GLU A 65 4.10 -14.00 4.72
N HIS A 66 3.08 -13.21 4.39
CA HIS A 66 2.41 -13.31 3.09
C HIS A 66 3.37 -12.99 1.94
N ILE A 67 4.24 -11.99 2.11
CA ILE A 67 5.28 -11.66 1.13
C ILE A 67 6.22 -12.86 0.94
N LYS A 68 6.70 -13.47 2.03
CA LYS A 68 7.60 -14.62 1.96
C LYS A 68 6.98 -15.79 1.19
N LEU A 69 5.72 -16.08 1.45
CA LEU A 69 5.00 -17.15 0.74
C LEU A 69 4.85 -16.82 -0.75
N SER A 70 4.55 -15.57 -1.08
CA SER A 70 4.42 -15.12 -2.47
C SER A 70 5.75 -15.21 -3.23
N VAL A 71 6.84 -14.83 -2.57
CA VAL A 71 8.20 -14.96 -3.13
C VAL A 71 8.57 -16.42 -3.36
N TYR A 72 8.29 -17.28 -2.39
CA TYR A 72 8.53 -18.71 -2.52
C TYR A 72 7.78 -19.33 -3.71
N ALA A 73 6.53 -18.89 -3.92
CA ALA A 73 5.70 -19.37 -5.03
C ALA A 73 5.98 -18.63 -6.35
N GLU A 74 6.93 -17.68 -6.36
CA GLU A 74 7.25 -16.84 -7.54
C GLU A 74 6.02 -16.16 -8.12
N GLN A 75 5.12 -15.73 -7.25
CA GLN A 75 3.87 -15.09 -7.63
C GLN A 75 4.07 -13.59 -7.82
N ASP A 76 3.40 -13.01 -8.81
CA ASP A 76 3.36 -11.56 -8.97
C ASP A 76 2.72 -10.91 -7.75
N ILE A 77 3.21 -9.75 -7.36
CA ILE A 77 2.79 -9.05 -6.14
C ILE A 77 2.31 -7.65 -6.47
N ILE A 78 1.18 -7.27 -5.91
CA ILE A 78 0.74 -5.88 -5.81
C ILE A 78 0.93 -5.46 -4.35
N TRP A 79 1.85 -4.52 -4.10
CA TRP A 79 2.11 -4.04 -2.75
C TRP A 79 1.34 -2.74 -2.53
N ASP A 80 0.20 -2.86 -1.85
CA ASP A 80 -0.77 -1.78 -1.67
C ASP A 80 -0.64 -1.17 -0.28
N GLN A 81 0.29 -0.24 -0.16
CA GLN A 81 0.47 0.65 0.98
C GLN A 81 0.81 2.04 0.42
N THR A 82 1.03 3.03 1.28
CA THR A 82 1.31 4.39 0.80
C THR A 82 2.68 4.51 0.12
N ASN A 83 3.70 3.83 0.66
CA ASN A 83 5.04 3.73 0.06
C ASN A 83 5.66 5.08 -0.33
N MET A 84 5.41 6.11 0.48
CA MET A 84 5.73 7.49 0.13
C MET A 84 7.22 7.80 0.11
N SER A 85 7.98 7.31 1.09
CA SER A 85 9.40 7.63 1.19
C SER A 85 10.28 6.56 0.53
N SER A 86 11.41 7.00 -0.02
CA SER A 86 12.40 6.08 -0.58
C SER A 86 12.95 5.12 0.47
N LYS A 87 13.07 5.58 1.72
CA LYS A 87 13.52 4.74 2.84
C LYS A 87 12.55 3.58 3.11
N SER A 88 11.25 3.85 3.14
CA SER A 88 10.26 2.80 3.37
C SER A 88 10.21 1.82 2.20
N ARG A 89 10.36 2.32 0.98
CA ARG A 89 10.42 1.48 -0.21
C ARG A 89 11.65 0.57 -0.22
N ALA A 90 12.81 1.10 0.17
CA ALA A 90 14.06 0.33 0.17
C ALA A 90 13.96 -0.93 1.03
N LYS A 91 13.35 -0.84 2.21
CA LYS A 91 13.12 -1.99 3.10
C LYS A 91 12.28 -3.06 2.44
N LYS A 92 11.24 -2.65 1.74
CA LYS A 92 10.30 -3.56 1.05
C LYS A 92 10.93 -4.18 -0.19
N LEU A 93 11.63 -3.38 -0.99
CA LEU A 93 12.30 -3.88 -2.19
C LEU A 93 13.37 -4.92 -1.86
N ALA A 94 14.03 -4.79 -0.71
CA ALA A 94 15.01 -5.76 -0.24
C ALA A 94 14.41 -7.15 0.04
N MET A 95 13.10 -7.23 0.28
CA MET A 95 12.39 -8.50 0.51
C MET A 95 12.10 -9.27 -0.79
N VAL A 96 12.20 -8.62 -1.93
CA VAL A 96 11.86 -9.19 -3.25
C VAL A 96 13.00 -8.96 -4.26
N PRO A 97 14.23 -9.42 -3.96
CA PRO A 97 15.41 -9.05 -4.77
C PRO A 97 15.34 -9.57 -6.21
N ASN A 98 14.65 -10.68 -6.46
CA ASN A 98 14.59 -11.32 -7.77
C ASN A 98 13.33 -10.95 -8.57
N TYR A 99 12.65 -9.89 -8.18
CA TYR A 99 11.46 -9.40 -8.85
C TYR A 99 11.78 -8.27 -9.82
N GLU A 100 11.09 -8.27 -10.96
CA GLU A 100 11.00 -7.09 -11.81
C GLU A 100 10.11 -6.07 -11.13
N LYS A 101 10.65 -4.90 -10.81
CA LYS A 101 9.99 -3.92 -9.96
C LYS A 101 9.41 -2.78 -10.78
N ILE A 102 8.12 -2.53 -10.59
CA ILE A 102 7.38 -1.47 -11.26
C ILE A 102 6.78 -0.56 -10.18
N ALA A 103 7.10 0.73 -10.24
CA ALA A 103 6.47 1.72 -9.38
C ALA A 103 5.21 2.24 -10.07
N VAL A 104 4.09 2.27 -9.35
CA VAL A 104 2.83 2.82 -9.83
C VAL A 104 2.48 4.02 -8.96
N VAL A 105 2.63 5.22 -9.52
CA VAL A 105 2.51 6.48 -8.78
C VAL A 105 1.13 7.08 -9.01
N PHE A 106 0.43 7.34 -7.90
CA PHE A 106 -0.91 7.94 -7.92
C PHE A 106 -0.82 9.42 -7.60
N ARG A 107 -1.46 10.23 -8.44
CA ARG A 107 -1.58 11.66 -8.18
C ARG A 107 -2.31 11.88 -6.85
N THR A 108 -1.78 12.79 -6.02
CA THR A 108 -2.50 13.25 -4.84
C THR A 108 -3.67 14.12 -5.30
N PRO A 109 -4.92 13.76 -4.95
CA PRO A 109 -6.07 14.61 -5.28
C PRO A 109 -5.94 16.00 -4.65
N GLU A 110 -6.67 16.96 -5.19
CA GLU A 110 -6.78 18.26 -4.53
C GLU A 110 -7.29 18.07 -3.10
N LYS A 111 -6.84 18.95 -2.18
CA LYS A 111 -7.09 18.78 -0.75
C LYS A 111 -8.57 18.61 -0.41
N VAL A 112 -9.44 19.42 -1.04
CA VAL A 112 -10.89 19.34 -0.81
C VAL A 112 -11.44 17.96 -1.21
N GLU A 113 -11.06 17.47 -2.38
CA GLU A 113 -11.49 16.16 -2.87
C GLU A 113 -10.92 15.04 -2.00
N LEU A 114 -9.66 15.13 -1.61
CA LEU A 114 -9.02 14.14 -0.76
C LEU A 114 -9.72 14.05 0.60
N LEU A 115 -9.99 15.19 1.24
CA LEU A 115 -10.70 15.22 2.52
C LEU A 115 -12.11 14.65 2.38
N ARG A 116 -12.80 14.93 1.27
CA ARG A 116 -14.11 14.35 1.00
C ARG A 116 -14.06 12.83 0.90
N ARG A 117 -13.09 12.29 0.16
CA ARG A 117 -12.91 10.83 0.03
C ARG A 117 -12.60 10.18 1.37
N LEU A 118 -11.73 10.79 2.17
CA LEU A 118 -11.34 10.27 3.46
C LEU A 118 -12.50 10.32 4.47
N SER A 119 -13.32 11.37 4.43
CA SER A 119 -14.50 11.49 5.31
C SER A 119 -15.59 10.46 5.02
N ASN A 120 -15.61 9.92 3.80
CA ASN A 120 -16.58 8.89 3.40
C ASN A 120 -16.12 7.46 3.72
N ARG A 121 -15.06 7.30 4.49
CA ARG A 121 -14.53 5.98 4.88
C ARG A 121 -15.01 5.63 6.29
N PRO A 122 -16.06 4.82 6.44
CA PRO A 122 -16.61 4.50 7.77
C PRO A 122 -15.54 3.86 8.66
N GLY A 123 -15.40 4.42 9.89
CA GLY A 123 -14.50 3.88 10.89
C GLY A 123 -13.01 4.03 10.62
N LYS A 124 -12.62 4.69 9.54
CA LYS A 124 -11.21 5.00 9.22
C LYS A 124 -10.98 6.50 9.31
N PHE A 125 -10.31 6.93 10.36
CA PHE A 125 -10.00 8.33 10.58
C PHE A 125 -8.51 8.59 10.43
N ILE A 126 -8.15 9.58 9.63
CA ILE A 126 -6.77 10.06 9.47
C ILE A 126 -6.78 11.54 9.76
N SER A 127 -6.00 11.98 10.75
CA SER A 127 -5.88 13.39 11.07
C SER A 127 -5.21 14.15 9.92
N GLU A 128 -5.53 15.44 9.81
CA GLU A 128 -4.92 16.30 8.79
C GLU A 128 -3.41 16.39 8.98
N GLY A 129 -2.93 16.41 10.25
CA GLY A 129 -1.51 16.42 10.55
C GLY A 129 -0.80 15.16 10.06
N VAL A 130 -1.37 13.98 10.27
CA VAL A 130 -0.81 12.72 9.76
C VAL A 130 -0.79 12.71 8.24
N LEU A 131 -1.86 13.17 7.60
CA LEU A 131 -1.94 13.27 6.14
C LEU A 131 -0.87 14.20 5.58
N ASN A 132 -0.69 15.36 6.19
CA ASN A 132 0.34 16.32 5.77
C ASN A 132 1.75 15.74 5.93
N ASN A 133 2.01 14.99 7.02
CA ASN A 133 3.28 14.31 7.19
C ASN A 133 3.54 13.26 6.10
N MET A 134 2.52 12.52 5.71
CA MET A 134 2.63 11.58 4.59
C MET A 134 2.98 12.29 3.29
N ILE A 135 2.28 13.37 2.97
CA ILE A 135 2.53 14.17 1.76
C ILE A 135 3.96 14.71 1.77
N ASN A 136 4.41 15.24 2.91
CA ASN A 136 5.75 15.82 3.06
C ASN A 136 6.86 14.75 3.02
N SER A 137 6.56 13.50 3.33
CA SER A 137 7.53 12.40 3.30
C SER A 137 7.76 11.86 1.88
N TYR A 138 6.98 12.29 0.92
CA TYR A 138 7.03 11.77 -0.45
C TYR A 138 8.40 12.02 -1.10
N ASN A 139 8.99 10.97 -1.62
CA ASN A 139 10.13 11.02 -2.53
C ASN A 139 9.69 10.40 -3.85
N GLU A 140 9.90 11.10 -4.95
CA GLU A 140 9.59 10.54 -6.26
C GLU A 140 10.40 9.25 -6.47
N PRO A 141 9.76 8.17 -6.96
CA PRO A 141 10.50 6.93 -7.22
C PRO A 141 11.48 7.12 -8.37
N THR A 142 12.62 6.42 -8.28
CA THR A 142 13.70 6.52 -9.26
C THR A 142 14.15 5.14 -9.71
N VAL A 143 14.76 5.07 -10.88
CA VAL A 143 15.34 3.81 -11.40
C VAL A 143 16.53 3.34 -10.55
N GLU A 144 17.20 4.26 -9.86
CA GLU A 144 18.30 3.94 -8.96
C GLU A 144 17.86 3.13 -7.75
N GLU A 145 16.58 3.23 -7.36
CA GLU A 145 16.00 2.40 -6.31
C GLU A 145 15.83 0.94 -6.73
N GLY A 146 15.90 0.66 -8.04
CA GLY A 146 15.73 -0.67 -8.61
C GLY A 146 14.46 -0.85 -9.44
N PHE A 147 13.68 0.22 -9.65
CA PHE A 147 12.49 0.15 -10.50
C PHE A 147 12.89 0.11 -11.97
N LYS A 148 12.38 -0.91 -12.67
CA LYS A 148 12.56 -1.02 -14.12
C LYS A 148 11.65 -0.06 -14.86
N GLU A 149 10.45 0.15 -14.36
CA GLU A 149 9.45 1.05 -14.93
C GLU A 149 8.81 1.88 -13.83
N ILE A 150 8.40 3.09 -14.18
CA ILE A 150 7.67 4.00 -13.28
C ILE A 150 6.45 4.48 -14.05
N TRP A 151 5.27 4.10 -13.57
CA TRP A 151 3.99 4.46 -14.17
C TRP A 151 3.33 5.58 -13.38
N TYR A 152 2.81 6.57 -14.06
CA TYR A 152 2.02 7.65 -13.47
C TYR A 152 0.57 7.47 -13.91
N VAL A 153 -0.30 7.22 -12.95
CA VAL A 153 -1.71 6.90 -13.22
C VAL A 153 -2.68 7.85 -12.49
#